data_626b0c720e0cef61590dc2e8d261c8c1
#
_entry.id   626b0c720e0cef61590dc2e8d261c8c1
#
_cell.length_a   1.000
_cell.length_b   1.000
_cell.length_c   1.000
_cell.angle_alpha   90.00
_cell.angle_beta   90.00
_cell.angle_gamma   90.00
#
_symmetry.space_group_name_H-M   'P 1'
#
loop_
_entity.id
_entity.type
_entity.pdbx_description
1 polymer ?
#
loop_
_entity_poly.entity_id
_entity_poly.type
_entity_poly.pdbx_seq_one_letter_code
_entity_poly.pdbx_strand_id
1 'polypeptide(L)'
;MSINLIGQSPVGIWKTIDDISGDAKSHIEIYEENGKLYGKVVKLLMSDPSTLCTECKDDLKDQPVLGMVLMKNLVPKKNYWEKGTIMDPETGKSYKCKIYMESPNKIKVRGYIGIEALGRNQYWHRV
;
A
#
# COMPACT_ATOMS: atom_id res chain seq x y z
N MET A 1 -17.05 2.66 24.45
CA MET A 1 -16.42 2.91 24.01
C MET A 1 -15.71 2.53 23.37
N SER A 2 -15.39 2.86 22.86
CA SER A 2 -14.73 2.59 22.16
C SER A 2 -13.71 2.53 22.10
N ILE A 3 -13.46 2.02 22.12
CA ILE A 3 -12.55 2.00 22.11
C ILE A 3 -11.67 2.32 21.57
N ASN A 4 -11.39 2.50 21.89
CA ASN A 4 -10.30 2.91 21.42
C ASN A 4 -9.81 2.31 20.24
N LEU A 5 -9.77 3.02 19.27
CA LEU A 5 -9.38 2.49 18.00
C LEU A 5 -7.98 2.92 17.60
N ILE A 6 -7.24 3.51 18.52
CA ILE A 6 -5.84 3.84 18.27
C ILE A 6 -5.12 2.52 18.04
N GLY A 7 -4.42 2.41 16.91
CA GLY A 7 -3.76 1.18 16.54
C GLY A 7 -4.66 0.21 15.79
N GLN A 8 -5.96 0.50 15.71
CA GLN A 8 -6.87 -0.30 14.91
C GLN A 8 -7.08 0.29 13.51
N SER A 9 -6.53 1.47 13.24
CA SER A 9 -6.64 2.11 11.95
C SER A 9 -5.36 1.91 11.14
N PRO A 10 -5.46 1.67 9.84
CA PRO A 10 -4.27 1.58 9.00
C PRO A 10 -3.70 2.95 8.63
N VAL A 11 -4.29 4.04 9.08
CA VAL A 11 -3.73 5.37 8.83
C VAL A 11 -2.37 5.50 9.53
N GLY A 12 -1.36 5.97 8.80
CA GLY A 12 -0.03 6.13 9.33
C GLY A 12 1.03 5.77 8.30
N ILE A 13 2.26 5.64 8.75
CA ILE A 13 3.39 5.32 7.88
C ILE A 13 3.82 3.87 8.08
N TRP A 14 3.98 3.16 6.98
CA TRP A 14 4.25 1.74 6.96
C TRP A 14 5.50 1.42 6.18
N LYS A 15 6.27 0.47 6.68
CA LYS A 15 7.46 -0.03 6.03
C LYS A 15 7.07 -1.23 5.19
N THR A 16 7.35 -1.18 3.89
CA THR A 16 7.13 -2.32 3.00
C THR A 16 8.41 -3.14 2.96
N ILE A 17 8.26 -4.42 2.66
CA ILE A 17 9.37 -5.38 2.66
C ILE A 17 9.54 -5.96 1.26
N ASP A 18 10.77 -6.04 0.80
CA ASP A 18 11.08 -6.67 -0.47
C ASP A 18 10.88 -8.18 -0.35
N ASP A 19 10.10 -8.76 -1.26
CA ASP A 19 9.74 -10.18 -1.19
C ASP A 19 10.93 -11.11 -1.39
N ILE A 20 11.96 -10.64 -2.07
CA ILE A 20 13.13 -11.47 -2.38
C ILE A 20 14.18 -11.38 -1.30
N SER A 21 14.57 -10.16 -0.91
CA SER A 21 15.66 -9.96 0.03
C SER A 21 15.21 -9.94 1.49
N GLY A 22 13.94 -9.63 1.75
CA GLY A 22 13.45 -9.45 3.12
C GLY A 22 13.80 -8.09 3.71
N ASP A 23 14.46 -7.23 2.95
CA ASP A 23 14.86 -5.92 3.44
C ASP A 23 13.74 -4.89 3.31
N ALA A 24 13.82 -3.83 4.09
CA ALA A 24 12.88 -2.73 4.00
C ALA A 24 13.03 -2.04 2.64
N LYS A 25 11.92 -1.89 1.93
CA LYS A 25 11.93 -1.41 0.56
C LYS A 25 11.52 0.06 0.44
N SER A 26 10.49 0.46 1.16
CA SER A 26 9.97 1.83 1.09
C SER A 26 9.12 2.11 2.31
N HIS A 27 8.79 3.40 2.50
CA HIS A 27 7.75 3.80 3.44
C HIS A 27 6.57 4.30 2.62
N ILE A 28 5.38 3.83 2.99
CA ILE A 28 4.11 4.24 2.40
C ILE A 28 3.29 4.92 3.49
N GLU A 29 2.80 6.10 3.21
CA GLU A 29 1.86 6.76 4.11
C GLU A 29 0.44 6.41 3.68
N ILE A 30 -0.32 5.78 4.58
CA ILE A 30 -1.74 5.53 4.37
C ILE A 30 -2.50 6.67 5.02
N TYR A 31 -3.39 7.28 4.24
CA TYR A 31 -4.18 8.43 4.70
C TYR A 31 -5.60 8.33 4.20
N GLU A 32 -6.49 9.06 4.86
CA GLU A 32 -7.90 9.06 4.50
C GLU A 32 -8.26 10.33 3.74
N GLU A 33 -9.10 10.16 2.72
CA GLU A 33 -9.62 11.28 1.95
C GLU A 33 -11.03 10.91 1.50
N ASN A 34 -11.99 11.72 1.88
CA ASN A 34 -13.41 11.51 1.52
C ASN A 34 -13.92 10.11 1.91
N GLY A 35 -13.50 9.62 3.08
CA GLY A 35 -13.97 8.34 3.60
C GLY A 35 -13.29 7.11 3.02
N LYS A 36 -12.28 7.29 2.18
CA LYS A 36 -11.54 6.18 1.57
C LYS A 36 -10.07 6.30 1.93
N LEU A 37 -9.37 5.17 1.88
CA LEU A 37 -7.94 5.16 2.16
C LEU A 37 -7.12 5.15 0.88
N TYR A 38 -6.00 5.84 0.96
CA TYR A 38 -5.00 5.97 -0.10
C TYR A 38 -3.63 5.71 0.50
N GLY A 39 -2.67 5.35 -0.33
CA GLY A 39 -1.29 5.17 0.12
C GLY A 39 -0.32 5.78 -0.86
N LYS A 40 0.60 6.61 -0.36
CA LYS A 40 1.61 7.25 -1.21
C LYS A 40 3.01 6.94 -0.71
N VAL A 41 3.94 6.88 -1.63
CA VAL A 41 5.35 6.62 -1.31
C VAL A 41 5.95 7.87 -0.68
N VAL A 42 6.43 7.75 0.57
CA VAL A 42 7.06 8.89 1.25
C VAL A 42 8.57 8.70 1.43
N LYS A 43 9.08 7.49 1.20
CA LYS A 43 10.51 7.24 1.28
C LYS A 43 10.87 6.00 0.48
N LEU A 44 12.00 6.06 -0.23
CA LEU A 44 12.57 4.90 -0.94
C LEU A 44 13.81 4.47 -0.18
N LEU A 45 13.90 3.17 0.15
CA LEU A 45 14.99 2.63 0.95
C LEU A 45 15.94 1.77 0.13
N MET A 46 15.48 1.20 -0.98
CA MET A 46 16.30 0.34 -1.84
C MET A 46 16.59 0.98 -3.20
N SER A 47 15.94 2.09 -3.51
CA SER A 47 16.13 2.78 -4.77
C SER A 47 16.52 4.23 -4.51
N ASP A 48 17.14 4.84 -5.53
CA ASP A 48 17.50 6.25 -5.46
C ASP A 48 16.25 7.11 -5.32
N PRO A 49 16.26 8.17 -4.51
CA PRO A 49 15.10 9.05 -4.39
C PRO A 49 14.65 9.69 -5.71
N SER A 50 15.53 9.77 -6.69
CA SER A 50 15.19 10.33 -8.01
C SER A 50 14.61 9.31 -8.97
N THR A 51 14.37 8.06 -8.52
CA THR A 51 13.85 6.99 -9.37
C THR A 51 12.53 7.39 -10.02
N LEU A 52 12.44 7.16 -11.33
CA LEU A 52 11.23 7.42 -12.10
C LEU A 52 10.52 6.11 -12.39
N CYS A 53 9.19 6.19 -12.57
CA CYS A 53 8.40 4.99 -12.86
C CYS A 53 8.42 4.71 -14.36
N THR A 54 9.49 4.08 -14.83
CA THR A 54 9.65 3.80 -16.26
C THR A 54 8.68 2.74 -16.76
N GLU A 55 8.18 1.86 -15.88
CA GLU A 55 7.24 0.82 -16.26
C GLU A 55 5.78 1.23 -16.08
N CYS A 56 5.53 2.42 -15.54
CA CYS A 56 4.18 2.94 -15.38
C CYS A 56 3.57 3.27 -16.74
N LYS A 57 2.24 3.42 -16.75
CA LYS A 57 1.49 3.70 -17.98
C LYS A 57 0.83 5.06 -17.89
N ASP A 58 0.47 5.59 -19.07
CA ASP A 58 -0.31 6.83 -19.17
C ASP A 58 0.34 7.99 -18.41
N ASP A 59 -0.42 8.67 -17.57
CA ASP A 59 0.04 9.86 -16.86
C ASP A 59 1.16 9.59 -15.88
N LEU A 60 1.33 8.35 -15.44
CA LEU A 60 2.35 7.98 -14.45
C LEU A 60 3.68 7.59 -15.09
N LYS A 61 3.70 7.41 -16.41
CA LYS A 61 4.92 7.03 -17.13
C LYS A 61 6.01 8.07 -16.88
N ASP A 62 7.16 7.59 -16.41
CA ASP A 62 8.34 8.40 -16.11
C ASP A 62 8.14 9.48 -15.04
N GLN A 63 7.09 9.36 -14.24
CA GLN A 63 6.91 10.26 -13.10
C GLN A 63 7.73 9.75 -11.90
N PRO A 64 8.09 10.65 -10.96
CA PRO A 64 8.81 10.20 -9.77
C PRO A 64 8.02 9.18 -8.98
N VAL A 65 8.68 8.10 -8.54
CA VAL A 65 8.05 7.12 -7.66
C VAL A 65 7.81 7.74 -6.28
N LEU A 66 8.77 8.54 -5.81
CA LEU A 66 8.62 9.24 -4.52
C LEU A 66 7.46 10.23 -4.62
N GLY A 67 6.50 10.12 -3.71
CA GLY A 67 5.31 10.96 -3.70
C GLY A 67 4.13 10.38 -4.47
N MET A 68 4.35 9.27 -5.19
CA MET A 68 3.30 8.68 -6.02
C MET A 68 2.26 7.96 -5.16
N VAL A 69 0.98 8.16 -5.50
CA VAL A 69 -0.11 7.45 -4.84
C VAL A 69 -0.26 6.10 -5.51
N LEU A 70 0.20 5.04 -4.84
CA LEU A 70 0.18 3.69 -5.38
C LEU A 70 -1.09 2.93 -5.00
N MET A 71 -1.66 3.24 -3.86
CA MET A 71 -2.82 2.55 -3.31
C MET A 71 -3.98 3.52 -3.28
N LYS A 72 -5.16 3.08 -3.75
CA LYS A 72 -6.29 4.00 -3.92
C LYS A 72 -7.62 3.35 -3.57
N ASN A 73 -8.52 4.19 -3.08
CA ASN A 73 -9.97 3.91 -3.02
C ASN A 73 -10.38 2.75 -2.12
N LEU A 74 -9.62 2.48 -1.06
CA LEU A 74 -10.01 1.44 -0.10
C LEU A 74 -11.18 1.93 0.73
N VAL A 75 -12.23 1.12 0.79
CA VAL A 75 -13.49 1.43 1.45
C VAL A 75 -13.58 0.62 2.74
N PRO A 76 -13.94 1.24 3.88
CA PRO A 76 -14.00 0.50 5.14
C PRO A 76 -15.16 -0.49 5.17
N LYS A 77 -14.88 -1.66 5.74
CA LYS A 77 -15.85 -2.66 6.12
C LYS A 77 -15.73 -2.89 7.61
N LYS A 78 -16.43 -3.88 8.14
CA LYS A 78 -16.47 -4.09 9.57
C LYS A 78 -15.07 -4.35 10.16
N ASN A 79 -14.30 -5.22 9.54
CA ASN A 79 -12.99 -5.63 10.07
C ASN A 79 -11.85 -5.43 9.09
N TYR A 80 -12.10 -4.81 7.93
CA TYR A 80 -11.08 -4.68 6.89
C TYR A 80 -11.47 -3.57 5.92
N TRP A 81 -10.61 -3.30 4.96
CA TRP A 81 -10.84 -2.29 3.91
C TRP A 81 -10.74 -3.00 2.57
N GLU A 82 -11.67 -2.70 1.66
CA GLU A 82 -11.77 -3.41 0.39
C GLU A 82 -11.99 -2.48 -0.79
N LYS A 83 -12.06 -3.08 -1.98
CA LYS A 83 -12.38 -2.40 -3.24
C LYS A 83 -11.35 -1.37 -3.66
N GLY A 84 -10.15 -1.48 -3.11
CA GLY A 84 -9.06 -0.63 -3.53
C GLY A 84 -8.26 -1.23 -4.67
N THR A 85 -7.28 -0.45 -5.12
CA THR A 85 -6.29 -0.88 -6.09
C THR A 85 -4.91 -0.56 -5.55
N ILE A 86 -3.92 -1.32 -5.98
CA ILE A 86 -2.52 -1.03 -5.68
C ILE A 86 -1.70 -1.29 -6.93
N MET A 87 -0.76 -0.38 -7.23
CA MET A 87 0.08 -0.49 -8.40
C MET A 87 1.52 -0.73 -7.97
N ASP A 88 2.19 -1.66 -8.66
CA ASP A 88 3.60 -1.96 -8.43
C ASP A 88 4.43 -1.11 -9.40
N PRO A 89 5.20 -0.13 -8.91
CA PRO A 89 5.96 0.74 -9.81
C PRO A 89 7.11 0.04 -10.52
N GLU A 90 7.54 -1.13 -10.03
CA GLU A 90 8.60 -1.87 -10.70
C GLU A 90 8.13 -2.55 -11.98
N THR A 91 6.86 -2.92 -12.04
CA THR A 91 6.29 -3.61 -13.19
C THR A 91 5.23 -2.80 -13.91
N GLY A 92 4.68 -1.77 -13.27
CA GLY A 92 3.56 -1.01 -13.79
C GLY A 92 2.23 -1.72 -13.68
N LYS A 93 2.19 -2.90 -13.06
CA LYS A 93 0.94 -3.67 -12.94
C LYS A 93 0.10 -3.18 -11.78
N SER A 94 -1.21 -3.20 -11.98
CA SER A 94 -2.19 -2.83 -10.96
C SER A 94 -2.98 -4.05 -10.52
N TYR A 95 -3.30 -4.09 -9.24
CA TYR A 95 -4.00 -5.19 -8.60
C TYR A 95 -5.19 -4.65 -7.82
N LYS A 96 -6.22 -5.46 -7.67
CA LYS A 96 -7.26 -5.18 -6.68
C LYS A 96 -6.65 -5.40 -5.30
N CYS A 97 -7.13 -4.66 -4.30
CA CYS A 97 -6.44 -4.61 -3.02
C CYS A 97 -7.42 -4.60 -1.85
N LYS A 98 -7.04 -5.35 -0.80
CA LYS A 98 -7.70 -5.31 0.50
C LYS A 98 -6.65 -5.16 1.58
N ILE A 99 -7.02 -4.54 2.70
CA ILE A 99 -6.15 -4.37 3.86
C ILE A 99 -6.83 -4.96 5.09
N TYR A 100 -6.06 -5.69 5.87
CA TYR A 100 -6.48 -6.24 7.16
C TYR A 100 -5.49 -5.81 8.24
N MET A 101 -6.01 -5.40 9.41
CA MET A 101 -5.14 -5.16 10.57
C MET A 101 -4.81 -6.50 11.21
N GLU A 102 -3.53 -6.88 11.22
CA GLU A 102 -3.08 -8.10 11.91
C GLU A 102 -2.79 -7.80 13.36
N SER A 103 -2.31 -6.60 13.64
CA SER A 103 -2.04 -6.09 14.97
C SER A 103 -1.99 -4.57 14.84
N PRO A 104 -1.88 -3.81 15.93
CA PRO A 104 -1.77 -2.35 15.81
C PRO A 104 -0.60 -1.89 14.95
N ASN A 105 0.45 -2.70 14.84
CA ASN A 105 1.67 -2.31 14.14
C ASN A 105 1.98 -3.15 12.90
N LYS A 106 1.01 -3.96 12.45
CA LYS A 106 1.22 -4.83 11.29
C LYS A 106 -0.07 -4.95 10.49
N ILE A 107 0.03 -4.71 9.18
CA ILE A 107 -1.12 -4.92 8.28
C ILE A 107 -0.78 -5.98 7.25
N LYS A 108 -1.83 -6.65 6.81
CA LYS A 108 -1.78 -7.57 5.67
C LYS A 108 -2.38 -6.83 4.48
N VAL A 109 -1.62 -6.71 3.42
CA VAL A 109 -2.07 -6.11 2.17
C VAL A 109 -2.22 -7.25 1.16
N ARG A 110 -3.46 -7.51 0.76
CA ARG A 110 -3.73 -8.58 -0.20
C ARG A 110 -4.01 -7.98 -1.56
N GLY A 111 -3.18 -8.36 -2.53
CA GLY A 111 -3.35 -7.94 -3.92
C GLY A 111 -3.75 -9.12 -4.79
N TYR A 112 -4.64 -8.89 -5.76
CA TYR A 112 -5.07 -9.97 -6.64
C TYR A 112 -5.58 -9.41 -7.97
N ILE A 113 -5.54 -10.28 -9.00
CA ILE A 113 -6.11 -10.01 -10.30
C ILE A 113 -7.15 -11.08 -10.55
N GLY A 114 -8.37 -10.69 -10.92
CA GLY A 114 -9.46 -11.63 -11.15
C GLY A 114 -10.03 -12.13 -9.83
N ILE A 115 -9.70 -13.37 -9.44
CA ILE A 115 -10.27 -13.98 -8.23
C ILE A 115 -9.37 -13.74 -7.03
N GLU A 116 -9.98 -13.32 -5.93
CA GLU A 116 -9.24 -13.04 -4.69
C GLU A 116 -8.46 -14.26 -4.19
N ALA A 117 -8.99 -15.46 -4.39
CA ALA A 117 -8.34 -16.69 -3.93
C ALA A 117 -6.95 -16.90 -4.53
N LEU A 118 -6.67 -16.31 -5.68
CA LEU A 118 -5.38 -16.42 -6.35
C LEU A 118 -4.45 -15.26 -6.02
N GLY A 119 -4.80 -14.45 -5.03
CA GLY A 119 -4.01 -13.29 -4.65
C GLY A 119 -2.78 -13.64 -3.84
N ARG A 120 -2.02 -12.59 -3.53
CA ARG A 120 -0.81 -12.69 -2.72
C ARG A 120 -0.91 -11.70 -1.58
N ASN A 121 -0.31 -12.06 -0.44
CA ASN A 121 -0.26 -11.20 0.73
C ASN A 121 1.12 -10.59 0.88
N GLN A 122 1.13 -9.31 1.28
CA GLN A 122 2.31 -8.67 1.80
C GLN A 122 1.99 -8.22 3.22
N TYR A 123 3.02 -8.16 4.06
CA TYR A 123 2.86 -7.67 5.42
C TYR A 123 3.71 -6.43 5.58
N TRP A 124 3.06 -5.34 5.96
CA TRP A 124 3.74 -4.06 6.18
C TRP A 124 3.78 -3.78 7.67
N HIS A 125 4.83 -3.13 8.12
CA HIS A 125 5.07 -2.88 9.54
C HIS A 125 5.07 -1.39 9.81
N ARG A 126 4.39 -0.98 10.88
CA ARG A 126 4.30 0.44 11.20
C ARG A 126 5.67 1.01 11.53
N VAL A 127 5.93 2.17 10.98
CA VAL A 127 7.18 2.90 11.24
C VAL A 127 7.11 3.61 12.58
#